data_b337e3bb9131a814d000f12e70958fc5
#
_entry.id   b337e3bb9131a814d000f12e70958fc5
#
_cell.length_a   1.000
_cell.length_b   1.000
_cell.length_c   1.000
_cell.angle_alpha   90.00
_cell.angle_beta   90.00
_cell.angle_gamma   90.00
#
_symmetry.space_group_name_H-M   'P 1'
#
loop_
_entity.id
_entity.type
_entity.pdbx_description
1 polymer ?
#
loop_
_entity_poly.entity_id
_entity_poly.type
_entity_poly.pdbx_seq_one_letter_code
_entity_poly.pdbx_strand_id
1 'polypeptide(L)'
;MFKFSIKNLLTRKAKFLMTTIAIIISSLIIMFSFNVAGQINDGVISTASYYDIVIGANGSSTDLVMSTMFFTGTTTDTISSEVYEELKNNRDVKELVPFATGDNYKGSLIVGTEKSFLANKTLKEGKCFEEAFEIVLGYNVAKENGLKIGDKVIGSHGVSETSHSHENSPY
;
A
#
# COMPACT_ATOMS: atom_id res chain seq x y z
N MET A 1 -3.98 -8.55 58.27
CA MET A 1 -4.70 -7.69 57.31
C MET A 1 -4.94 -8.41 55.97
N PHE A 2 -3.93 -9.03 55.35
CA PHE A 2 -4.06 -9.70 54.04
C PHE A 2 -5.18 -10.79 53.96
N LYS A 3 -5.26 -11.65 54.96
CA LYS A 3 -6.30 -12.69 55.05
C LYS A 3 -7.75 -12.13 55.14
N PHE A 4 -7.91 -10.94 55.72
CA PHE A 4 -9.21 -10.28 55.84
C PHE A 4 -9.65 -9.68 54.49
N SER A 5 -8.71 -9.10 53.78
CA SER A 5 -8.96 -8.56 52.44
C SER A 5 -9.36 -9.67 51.43
N ILE A 6 -8.66 -10.81 51.45
CA ILE A 6 -9.01 -11.95 50.60
C ILE A 6 -10.38 -12.51 50.92
N LYS A 7 -10.73 -12.64 52.22
CA LYS A 7 -12.06 -13.13 52.63
C LYS A 7 -13.19 -12.18 52.20
N ASN A 8 -12.95 -10.87 52.24
CA ASN A 8 -13.89 -9.86 51.78
C ASN A 8 -14.08 -9.84 50.24
N LEU A 9 -13.02 -10.10 49.49
CA LEU A 9 -13.05 -10.30 48.04
C LEU A 9 -13.90 -11.52 47.68
N LEU A 10 -13.72 -12.63 48.36
CA LEU A 10 -14.45 -13.88 48.09
C LEU A 10 -15.95 -13.83 48.50
N THR A 11 -16.34 -12.96 49.43
CA THR A 11 -17.75 -12.74 49.80
C THR A 11 -18.51 -11.93 48.75
N ARG A 12 -17.85 -11.15 47.92
CA ARG A 12 -18.45 -10.35 46.85
C ARG A 12 -18.06 -10.85 45.46
N LYS A 13 -18.27 -12.13 45.22
CA LYS A 13 -17.85 -12.82 43.99
C LYS A 13 -18.20 -12.11 42.68
N ALA A 14 -19.43 -11.58 42.59
CA ALA A 14 -19.88 -10.89 41.38
C ALA A 14 -19.05 -9.60 41.09
N LYS A 15 -18.79 -8.78 42.13
CA LYS A 15 -17.99 -7.57 41.97
C LYS A 15 -16.53 -7.89 41.62
N PHE A 16 -15.97 -8.89 42.29
CA PHE A 16 -14.61 -9.34 42.00
C PHE A 16 -14.50 -9.86 40.54
N LEU A 17 -15.45 -10.67 40.10
CA LEU A 17 -15.47 -11.18 38.74
C LEU A 17 -15.53 -10.04 37.69
N MET A 18 -16.43 -9.06 37.92
CA MET A 18 -16.59 -7.92 37.02
C MET A 18 -15.32 -7.06 36.94
N THR A 19 -14.65 -6.78 38.05
CA THR A 19 -13.41 -6.02 38.04
C THR A 19 -12.27 -6.79 37.39
N THR A 20 -12.20 -8.11 37.62
CA THR A 20 -11.20 -8.95 36.97
C THR A 20 -11.37 -8.99 35.46
N ILE A 21 -12.61 -9.16 35.00
CA ILE A 21 -12.94 -9.12 33.55
C ILE A 21 -12.58 -7.74 32.96
N ALA A 22 -12.91 -6.65 33.65
CA ALA A 22 -12.58 -5.31 33.18
C ALA A 22 -11.06 -5.10 33.05
N ILE A 23 -10.27 -5.57 34.00
CA ILE A 23 -8.81 -5.48 33.96
C ILE A 23 -8.25 -6.32 32.79
N ILE A 24 -8.76 -7.54 32.61
CA ILE A 24 -8.35 -8.44 31.50
C ILE A 24 -8.64 -7.77 30.16
N ILE A 25 -9.86 -7.25 29.97
CA ILE A 25 -10.24 -6.59 28.70
C ILE A 25 -9.35 -5.36 28.47
N SER A 26 -9.14 -4.53 29.47
CA SER A 26 -8.28 -3.35 29.35
C SER A 26 -6.82 -3.72 28.98
N SER A 27 -6.29 -4.76 29.60
CA SER A 27 -4.94 -5.24 29.30
C SER A 27 -4.83 -5.78 27.87
N LEU A 28 -5.86 -6.51 27.41
CA LEU A 28 -5.93 -7.03 26.03
C LEU A 28 -5.97 -5.88 25.00
N ILE A 29 -6.78 -4.84 25.26
CA ILE A 29 -6.87 -3.68 24.36
C ILE A 29 -5.51 -2.96 24.27
N ILE A 30 -4.85 -2.76 25.39
CA ILE A 30 -3.54 -2.12 25.42
C ILE A 30 -2.52 -2.97 24.62
N MET A 31 -2.44 -4.26 24.89
CA MET A 31 -1.51 -5.16 24.21
C MET A 31 -1.80 -5.24 22.71
N PHE A 32 -3.07 -5.29 22.33
CA PHE A 32 -3.49 -5.25 20.93
C PHE A 32 -3.06 -3.94 20.25
N SER A 33 -3.29 -2.80 20.90
CA SER A 33 -2.91 -1.49 20.37
C SER A 33 -1.41 -1.38 20.10
N PHE A 34 -0.56 -1.83 21.04
CA PHE A 34 0.89 -1.84 20.83
C PHE A 34 1.30 -2.78 19.69
N ASN A 35 0.68 -3.95 19.59
CA ASN A 35 0.97 -4.90 18.53
C ASN A 35 0.60 -4.33 17.14
N VAL A 36 -0.58 -3.72 17.01
CA VAL A 36 -1.02 -3.07 15.77
C VAL A 36 -0.12 -1.89 15.42
N ALA A 37 0.23 -1.04 16.39
CA ALA A 37 1.13 0.08 16.17
C ALA A 37 2.51 -0.38 15.68
N GLY A 38 3.04 -1.45 16.24
CA GLY A 38 4.29 -2.08 15.78
C GLY A 38 4.20 -2.57 14.33
N GLN A 39 3.16 -3.31 14.00
CA GLN A 39 2.96 -3.81 12.63
C GLN A 39 2.80 -2.68 11.61
N ILE A 40 2.08 -1.61 11.95
CA ILE A 40 1.94 -0.44 11.08
C ILE A 40 3.30 0.21 10.87
N ASN A 41 4.05 0.45 11.96
CA ASN A 41 5.38 1.06 11.88
C ASN A 41 6.33 0.24 11.00
N ASP A 42 6.39 -1.07 11.21
CA ASP A 42 7.24 -1.96 10.43
C ASP A 42 6.80 -2.01 8.95
N GLY A 43 5.50 -2.00 8.69
CA GLY A 43 4.94 -1.94 7.34
C GLY A 43 5.29 -0.64 6.62
N VAL A 44 5.16 0.51 7.29
CA VAL A 44 5.51 1.82 6.74
C VAL A 44 7.02 1.90 6.46
N ILE A 45 7.85 1.52 7.43
CA ILE A 45 9.30 1.55 7.27
C ILE A 45 9.75 0.63 6.12
N SER A 46 9.21 -0.59 6.05
CA SER A 46 9.59 -1.53 4.99
C SER A 46 9.19 -1.03 3.60
N THR A 47 8.05 -0.35 3.48
CA THR A 47 7.61 0.24 2.21
C THR A 47 8.43 1.47 1.85
N ALA A 48 8.71 2.35 2.82
CA ALA A 48 9.47 3.57 2.61
C ALA A 48 10.97 3.33 2.37
N SER A 49 11.52 2.19 2.81
CA SER A 49 12.95 1.90 2.66
C SER A 49 13.40 1.48 1.26
N TYR A 50 12.47 1.33 0.33
CA TYR A 50 12.83 1.01 -1.07
C TYR A 50 13.39 2.20 -1.84
N TYR A 51 13.03 3.43 -1.45
CA TYR A 51 13.44 4.66 -2.15
C TYR A 51 13.87 5.72 -1.15
N ASP A 52 15.00 6.35 -1.40
CA ASP A 52 15.54 7.40 -0.53
C ASP A 52 14.78 8.72 -0.71
N ILE A 53 14.32 9.01 -1.93
CA ILE A 53 13.67 10.27 -2.29
C ILE A 53 12.48 9.99 -3.20
N VAL A 54 11.38 10.69 -2.97
CA VAL A 54 10.22 10.74 -3.86
C VAL A 54 10.10 12.15 -4.41
N ILE A 55 10.05 12.27 -5.75
CA ILE A 55 9.95 13.54 -6.45
C ILE A 55 8.62 13.59 -7.20
N GLY A 56 7.89 14.68 -7.09
CA GLY A 56 6.62 14.90 -7.77
C GLY A 56 6.35 16.37 -7.98
N ALA A 57 5.21 16.69 -8.59
CA ALA A 57 4.78 18.05 -8.80
C ALA A 57 4.55 18.80 -7.47
N ASN A 58 4.57 20.13 -7.55
CA ASN A 58 4.33 20.97 -6.38
C ASN A 58 2.92 20.73 -5.81
N GLY A 59 2.88 20.46 -4.50
CA GLY A 59 1.62 20.19 -3.82
C GLY A 59 1.84 19.66 -2.41
N SER A 60 0.93 18.82 -1.95
CA SER A 60 1.02 18.18 -0.65
C SER A 60 2.05 17.04 -0.67
N SER A 61 3.08 17.17 0.16
CA SER A 61 4.08 16.10 0.33
C SER A 61 3.46 14.80 0.88
N THR A 62 2.42 14.92 1.69
CA THR A 62 1.68 13.76 2.21
C THR A 62 0.95 13.02 1.09
N ASP A 63 0.26 13.76 0.21
CA ASP A 63 -0.46 13.16 -0.92
C ASP A 63 0.51 12.52 -1.92
N LEU A 64 1.67 13.14 -2.14
CA LEU A 64 2.73 12.59 -2.98
C LEU A 64 3.22 11.24 -2.43
N VAL A 65 3.52 11.16 -1.15
CA VAL A 65 3.95 9.91 -0.52
C VAL A 65 2.84 8.87 -0.55
N MET A 66 1.61 9.25 -0.21
CA MET A 66 0.47 8.32 -0.20
C MET A 66 0.16 7.77 -1.58
N SER A 67 0.20 8.59 -2.62
CA SER A 67 -0.08 8.14 -3.99
C SER A 67 1.06 7.31 -4.60
N THR A 68 2.31 7.64 -4.29
CA THR A 68 3.49 6.98 -4.88
C THR A 68 3.89 5.71 -4.14
N MET A 69 3.93 5.75 -2.81
CA MET A 69 4.41 4.64 -1.98
C MET A 69 3.30 3.64 -1.63
N PHE A 70 2.07 4.15 -1.41
CA PHE A 70 0.94 3.33 -0.98
C PHE A 70 -0.13 3.16 -2.06
N PHE A 71 0.04 3.80 -3.21
CA PHE A 71 -0.90 3.75 -4.34
C PHE A 71 -2.33 4.13 -3.93
N THR A 72 -2.45 5.08 -3.00
CA THR A 72 -3.73 5.58 -2.47
C THR A 72 -3.88 7.07 -2.75
N GLY A 73 -5.10 7.50 -3.08
CA GLY A 73 -5.38 8.88 -3.44
C GLY A 73 -5.16 9.17 -4.93
N THR A 74 -5.19 10.44 -5.28
CA THR A 74 -4.99 10.94 -6.64
C THR A 74 -3.74 11.81 -6.69
N THR A 75 -2.88 11.59 -7.68
CA THR A 75 -1.84 12.55 -8.04
C THR A 75 -2.50 13.73 -8.73
N THR A 76 -2.24 14.92 -8.23
CA THR A 76 -2.87 16.16 -8.73
C THR A 76 -2.17 16.73 -9.96
N ASP A 77 -0.90 16.42 -10.15
CA ASP A 77 -0.11 16.97 -11.25
C ASP A 77 1.09 16.07 -11.59
N THR A 78 1.75 16.37 -12.70
CA THR A 78 2.91 15.59 -13.21
C THR A 78 4.17 16.44 -13.19
N ILE A 79 5.33 15.81 -13.12
CA ILE A 79 6.63 16.45 -13.36
C ILE A 79 6.85 16.61 -14.86
N SER A 80 7.58 17.66 -15.28
CA SER A 80 7.93 17.83 -16.68
C SER A 80 8.98 16.81 -17.13
N SER A 81 8.98 16.48 -18.42
CA SER A 81 10.00 15.59 -19.01
C SER A 81 11.41 16.14 -18.87
N GLU A 82 11.57 17.46 -18.80
CA GLU A 82 12.87 18.12 -18.61
C GLU A 82 13.47 17.76 -17.24
N VAL A 83 12.66 17.83 -16.17
CA VAL A 83 13.07 17.42 -14.82
C VAL A 83 13.41 15.94 -14.77
N TYR A 84 12.64 15.09 -15.44
CA TYR A 84 12.94 13.66 -15.52
C TYR A 84 14.30 13.40 -16.20
N GLU A 85 14.58 14.03 -17.35
CA GLU A 85 15.85 13.88 -18.05
C GLU A 85 17.04 14.47 -17.25
N GLU A 86 16.84 15.57 -16.54
CA GLU A 86 17.85 16.13 -15.64
C GLU A 86 18.22 15.15 -14.53
N LEU A 87 17.24 14.57 -13.88
CA LEU A 87 17.44 13.55 -12.83
C LEU A 87 18.12 12.29 -13.37
N LYS A 88 17.72 11.83 -14.54
CA LYS A 88 18.28 10.65 -15.20
C LYS A 88 19.76 10.80 -15.55
N ASN A 89 20.15 12.02 -15.90
CA ASN A 89 21.56 12.35 -16.24
C ASN A 89 22.41 12.77 -15.04
N ASN A 90 21.80 12.89 -13.85
CA ASN A 90 22.51 13.28 -12.64
C ASN A 90 23.35 12.12 -12.09
N ARG A 91 24.65 12.38 -11.86
CA ARG A 91 25.59 11.35 -11.37
C ARG A 91 25.36 10.91 -9.93
N ASP A 92 24.66 11.72 -9.16
CA ASP A 92 24.33 11.42 -7.76
C ASP A 92 23.08 10.55 -7.64
N VAL A 93 22.30 10.37 -8.73
CA VAL A 93 21.14 9.49 -8.81
C VAL A 93 21.58 8.10 -9.21
N LYS A 94 21.50 7.15 -8.31
CA LYS A 94 21.89 5.76 -8.55
C LYS A 94 20.83 5.00 -9.37
N GLU A 95 19.58 5.22 -9.06
CA GLU A 95 18.44 4.59 -9.71
C GLU A 95 17.26 5.56 -9.72
N LEU A 96 16.59 5.68 -10.84
CA LEU A 96 15.41 6.50 -11.02
C LEU A 96 14.27 5.61 -11.53
N VAL A 97 13.18 5.59 -10.79
CA VAL A 97 12.00 4.78 -11.11
C VAL A 97 10.82 5.71 -11.39
N PRO A 98 10.41 5.86 -12.66
CA PRO A 98 9.26 6.69 -13.01
C PRO A 98 7.95 5.97 -12.66
N PHE A 99 6.95 6.77 -12.23
CA PHE A 99 5.59 6.33 -12.05
C PHE A 99 4.65 7.21 -12.89
N ALA A 100 3.85 6.59 -13.73
CA ALA A 100 2.74 7.21 -14.43
C ALA A 100 1.44 6.57 -13.95
N THR A 101 0.50 7.38 -13.51
CA THR A 101 -0.80 6.94 -13.00
C THR A 101 -1.89 7.73 -13.70
N GLY A 102 -3.03 7.14 -13.96
CA GLY A 102 -4.15 7.81 -14.64
C GLY A 102 -5.25 6.84 -15.02
N ASP A 103 -4.91 5.57 -15.12
CA ASP A 103 -5.83 4.52 -15.51
C ASP A 103 -6.10 3.55 -14.37
N ASN A 104 -7.20 2.86 -14.46
CA ASN A 104 -7.58 1.81 -13.53
C ASN A 104 -8.20 0.60 -14.25
N TYR A 105 -8.18 -0.53 -13.57
CA TYR A 105 -8.95 -1.71 -13.94
C TYR A 105 -9.86 -2.10 -12.78
N LYS A 106 -11.17 -1.92 -12.95
CA LYS A 106 -12.17 -2.22 -11.92
C LYS A 106 -11.82 -1.66 -10.54
N GLY A 107 -11.41 -0.39 -10.49
CA GLY A 107 -11.01 0.29 -9.27
C GLY A 107 -9.58 0.01 -8.78
N SER A 108 -8.85 -0.90 -9.44
CA SER A 108 -7.43 -1.14 -9.16
C SER A 108 -6.57 -0.24 -10.04
N LEU A 109 -5.68 0.54 -9.43
CA LEU A 109 -4.82 1.49 -10.14
C LEU A 109 -3.87 0.76 -11.09
N ILE A 110 -3.77 1.25 -12.32
CA ILE A 110 -2.74 0.86 -13.28
C ILE A 110 -1.58 1.84 -13.14
N VAL A 111 -0.39 1.33 -12.92
CA VAL A 111 0.83 2.11 -12.77
C VAL A 111 1.77 1.81 -13.92
N GLY A 112 2.04 2.81 -14.75
CA GLY A 112 3.11 2.76 -15.73
C GLY A 112 4.45 2.97 -15.05
N THR A 113 5.39 2.05 -15.25
CA THR A 113 6.70 2.09 -14.62
C THR A 113 7.73 1.30 -15.43
N GLU A 114 8.97 1.29 -15.00
CA GLU A 114 10.06 0.52 -15.61
C GLU A 114 10.32 -0.81 -14.87
N LYS A 115 11.05 -1.72 -15.52
CA LYS A 115 11.44 -3.03 -14.94
C LYS A 115 12.19 -2.91 -13.61
N SER A 116 12.94 -1.83 -13.43
CA SER A 116 13.67 -1.53 -12.21
C SER A 116 12.77 -1.57 -10.96
N PHE A 117 11.52 -1.12 -11.08
CA PHE A 117 10.55 -1.21 -9.98
C PHE A 117 10.31 -2.64 -9.48
N LEU A 118 10.42 -3.62 -10.37
CA LEU A 118 10.19 -5.03 -10.05
C LEU A 118 11.49 -5.80 -9.75
N ALA A 119 12.66 -5.19 -9.91
CA ALA A 119 13.95 -5.87 -9.77
C ALA A 119 14.14 -6.58 -8.42
N ASN A 120 13.63 -6.00 -7.34
CA ASN A 120 13.71 -6.52 -5.99
C ASN A 120 12.43 -7.25 -5.53
N LYS A 121 11.49 -7.52 -6.44
CA LYS A 121 10.20 -8.17 -6.13
C LYS A 121 10.17 -9.58 -6.71
N THR A 122 9.70 -10.53 -5.91
CA THR A 122 9.54 -11.92 -6.37
C THR A 122 8.16 -12.07 -7.00
N LEU A 123 8.12 -12.46 -8.28
CA LEU A 123 6.89 -12.83 -8.95
C LEU A 123 6.46 -14.24 -8.48
N LYS A 124 5.17 -14.42 -8.24
CA LYS A 124 4.62 -15.72 -7.87
C LYS A 124 4.57 -16.64 -9.08
N GLU A 125 4.19 -16.11 -10.23
CA GLU A 125 4.04 -16.82 -11.50
C GLU A 125 4.36 -15.89 -12.65
N GLY A 126 4.76 -16.43 -13.80
CA GLY A 126 5.04 -15.68 -15.02
C GLY A 126 6.40 -15.00 -15.04
N LYS A 127 6.51 -13.94 -15.84
CA LYS A 127 7.71 -13.14 -16.04
C LYS A 127 7.41 -11.64 -15.93
N CYS A 128 8.44 -10.83 -15.74
CA CYS A 128 8.30 -9.39 -15.82
C CYS A 128 7.94 -8.98 -17.27
N PHE A 129 7.26 -7.85 -17.42
CA PHE A 129 6.97 -7.26 -18.73
C PHE A 129 8.25 -6.92 -19.49
N GLU A 130 8.27 -7.14 -20.79
CA GLU A 130 9.40 -6.88 -21.69
C GLU A 130 9.02 -5.90 -22.80
N GLU A 131 7.77 -5.91 -23.21
CA GLU A 131 7.25 -5.08 -24.28
C GLU A 131 6.21 -4.07 -23.74
N ALA A 132 5.92 -3.06 -24.56
CA ALA A 132 4.84 -2.12 -24.25
C ALA A 132 3.50 -2.84 -24.18
N PHE A 133 2.65 -2.41 -23.28
CA PHE A 133 1.33 -3.01 -23.01
C PHE A 133 1.34 -4.41 -22.37
N GLU A 134 2.49 -4.93 -21.99
CA GLU A 134 2.54 -6.05 -21.05
C GLU A 134 2.40 -5.55 -19.61
N ILE A 135 1.65 -6.28 -18.80
CA ILE A 135 1.40 -5.90 -17.41
C ILE A 135 1.76 -7.03 -16.44
N VAL A 136 2.15 -6.63 -15.23
CA VAL A 136 2.28 -7.53 -14.09
C VAL A 136 1.16 -7.22 -13.12
N LEU A 137 0.35 -8.22 -12.78
CA LEU A 137 -0.79 -8.06 -11.90
C LEU A 137 -0.40 -8.22 -10.43
N GLY A 138 -0.94 -7.36 -9.58
CA GLY A 138 -0.94 -7.60 -8.14
C GLY A 138 -1.72 -8.88 -7.80
N TYR A 139 -1.25 -9.65 -6.84
CA TYR A 139 -1.86 -10.91 -6.43
C TYR A 139 -3.36 -10.80 -6.11
N ASN A 140 -3.75 -9.76 -5.37
CA ASN A 140 -5.15 -9.56 -5.00
C ASN A 140 -6.00 -9.24 -6.22
N VAL A 141 -5.52 -8.39 -7.13
CA VAL A 141 -6.24 -8.03 -8.38
C VAL A 141 -6.47 -9.27 -9.25
N ALA A 142 -5.44 -10.09 -9.43
CA ALA A 142 -5.56 -11.34 -10.18
C ALA A 142 -6.57 -12.30 -9.54
N LYS A 143 -6.52 -12.47 -8.21
CA LYS A 143 -7.40 -13.37 -7.46
C LYS A 143 -8.85 -12.90 -7.47
N GLU A 144 -9.12 -11.63 -7.22
CA GLU A 144 -10.47 -11.07 -7.13
C GLU A 144 -11.18 -11.06 -8.49
N ASN A 145 -10.43 -10.85 -9.57
CA ASN A 145 -10.98 -10.80 -10.93
C ASN A 145 -10.84 -12.12 -11.69
N GLY A 146 -10.25 -13.15 -11.10
CA GLY A 146 -10.06 -14.45 -11.73
C GLY A 146 -9.11 -14.45 -12.93
N LEU A 147 -8.21 -13.46 -13.01
CA LEU A 147 -7.27 -13.26 -14.11
C LEU A 147 -6.12 -14.26 -14.07
N LYS A 148 -5.69 -14.69 -15.25
CA LYS A 148 -4.58 -15.63 -15.47
C LYS A 148 -3.55 -15.03 -16.41
N ILE A 149 -2.36 -15.64 -16.43
CA ILE A 149 -1.30 -15.25 -17.37
C ILE A 149 -1.81 -15.44 -18.80
N GLY A 150 -1.65 -14.39 -19.60
CA GLY A 150 -2.11 -14.33 -20.99
C GLY A 150 -3.49 -13.72 -21.21
N ASP A 151 -4.21 -13.41 -20.14
CA ASP A 151 -5.47 -12.68 -20.23
C ASP A 151 -5.19 -11.21 -20.62
N LYS A 152 -6.10 -10.63 -21.39
CA LYS A 152 -6.06 -9.22 -21.76
C LYS A 152 -6.90 -8.40 -20.80
N VAL A 153 -6.35 -7.28 -20.38
CA VAL A 153 -6.99 -6.33 -19.47
C VAL A 153 -7.26 -5.03 -20.22
N ILE A 154 -8.48 -4.51 -20.11
CA ILE A 154 -8.86 -3.23 -20.69
C ILE A 154 -8.98 -2.23 -19.53
N GLY A 155 -8.07 -1.26 -19.52
CA GLY A 155 -8.09 -0.17 -18.55
C GLY A 155 -9.20 0.85 -18.84
N SER A 156 -9.57 1.59 -17.84
CA SER A 156 -10.45 2.75 -17.95
C SER A 156 -9.77 3.98 -17.36
N HIS A 157 -10.02 5.15 -17.99
CA HIS A 157 -9.48 6.41 -17.49
C HIS A 157 -10.12 6.82 -16.16
N GLY A 158 -9.30 7.39 -15.27
CA GLY A 158 -9.73 7.92 -13.97
C GLY A 158 -9.48 6.95 -12.83
N VAL A 159 -9.76 7.40 -11.62
CA VAL A 159 -9.47 6.66 -10.37
C VAL A 159 -10.72 5.94 -9.83
N SER A 160 -11.86 6.04 -10.51
CA SER A 160 -13.13 5.45 -10.08
C SER A 160 -13.77 4.58 -11.16
N GLU A 161 -14.63 3.64 -10.74
CA GLU A 161 -15.35 2.71 -11.62
C GLU A 161 -16.26 3.36 -12.69
N THR A 162 -16.50 4.66 -12.61
CA THR A 162 -17.40 5.42 -13.52
C THR A 162 -16.68 6.04 -14.73
N SER A 163 -15.44 5.70 -14.98
CA SER A 163 -14.61 6.28 -16.03
C SER A 163 -14.78 5.58 -17.38
N HIS A 164 -14.55 6.31 -18.47
CA HIS A 164 -14.68 5.81 -19.85
C HIS A 164 -13.67 4.70 -20.16
N SER A 165 -14.15 3.57 -20.68
CA SER A 165 -13.30 2.44 -21.04
C SER A 165 -12.55 2.67 -22.36
N HIS A 166 -11.30 2.21 -22.44
CA HIS A 166 -10.52 2.13 -23.68
C HIS A 166 -10.90 0.86 -24.47
N GLU A 167 -12.05 0.89 -25.12
CA GLU A 167 -12.56 -0.27 -25.85
C GLU A 167 -11.67 -0.72 -27.02
N ASN A 168 -10.73 0.11 -27.45
CA ASN A 168 -9.92 -0.13 -28.66
C ASN A 168 -8.42 -0.42 -28.41
N SER A 169 -7.94 -0.44 -27.17
CA SER A 169 -6.52 -0.69 -26.87
C SER A 169 -6.38 -1.53 -25.59
N PRO A 170 -6.46 -2.86 -25.68
CA PRO A 170 -6.22 -3.75 -24.55
C PRO A 170 -4.73 -3.79 -24.22
N TYR A 171 -4.43 -3.82 -22.93
CA TYR A 171 -3.11 -4.10 -22.38
C TYR A 171 -2.86 -5.61 -22.31
#